data_0bf93966f954fa45b1dbc64176b282ab
#
_entry.id   0bf93966f954fa45b1dbc64176b282ab
#
_cell.length_a   1.000
_cell.length_b   1.000
_cell.length_c   1.000
_cell.angle_alpha   90.00
_cell.angle_beta   90.00
_cell.angle_gamma   90.00
#
_symmetry.space_group_name_H-M   'P 1'
#
loop_
_entity.id
_entity.type
_entity.pdbx_description
1 polymer ?
#
loop_
_entity_poly.entity_id
_entity_poly.type
_entity_poly.pdbx_seq_one_letter_code
_entity_poly.pdbx_strand_id
1 'polypeptide(L)'
;MGITPSRELLKLQAENERLKRIAADAREKLDAAMDGTGLCVWQLDIASGKLIIFNRRWGSMLGFQPKELEANFEVWKEHLHPEDREEVLNNFYDHLQGRNHFYEVQHRMLSKTGKVTWVQDRGRVVEWNDQGEPLRVMGTHIDMTQEKEYELALSRLAHKDPLTGLLNRAALTSAFTQLQQEGELTLCFIDLDDFKQVNDTLGHRAGDRLLVQFTERLQQECPSEVVIARLGGDEFVLLLPWQRGDVRTRPLLEACISCLNQPFELESGEAYVGMSMGVEAVLGGHDFSNVMARADAAMYQVKHAGKGGMAFSEQPVIEQLVIEASPGASF
;
A
#
# COMPACT_ATOMS: atom_id res chain seq x y z
N MET A 1 -34.79 -22.13 -67.86
CA MET A 1 -33.43 -22.57 -68.12
C MET A 1 -32.58 -22.29 -66.87
N GLY A 2 -32.30 -23.31 -66.07
CA GLY A 2 -31.44 -23.14 -64.89
C GLY A 2 -29.97 -23.11 -65.35
N ILE A 3 -29.27 -22.01 -65.04
CA ILE A 3 -27.85 -21.91 -65.31
C ILE A 3 -27.10 -22.84 -64.32
N THR A 4 -26.58 -23.94 -64.82
CA THR A 4 -25.72 -24.84 -64.03
C THR A 4 -24.42 -24.11 -63.69
N PRO A 5 -24.04 -23.93 -62.41
CA PRO A 5 -22.82 -23.22 -62.04
C PRO A 5 -21.61 -23.93 -62.64
N SER A 6 -20.63 -23.14 -63.09
CA SER A 6 -19.38 -23.70 -63.59
C SER A 6 -18.65 -24.52 -62.53
N ARG A 7 -17.88 -25.53 -62.95
CA ARG A 7 -17.10 -26.38 -62.03
C ARG A 7 -16.13 -25.56 -61.14
N GLU A 8 -15.67 -24.43 -61.65
CA GLU A 8 -14.82 -23.49 -60.96
C GLU A 8 -15.57 -22.69 -59.87
N LEU A 9 -16.80 -22.27 -60.15
CA LEU A 9 -17.67 -21.61 -59.17
C LEU A 9 -18.00 -22.53 -57.97
N LEU A 10 -18.26 -23.80 -58.25
CA LEU A 10 -18.52 -24.80 -57.19
C LEU A 10 -17.27 -25.06 -56.35
N LYS A 11 -16.06 -25.06 -56.92
CA LYS A 11 -14.79 -25.15 -56.15
C LYS A 11 -14.58 -23.92 -55.26
N LEU A 12 -14.77 -22.72 -55.80
CA LEU A 12 -14.62 -21.48 -55.05
C LEU A 12 -15.66 -21.39 -53.91
N GLN A 13 -16.88 -21.83 -54.12
CA GLN A 13 -17.89 -21.90 -53.04
C GLN A 13 -17.52 -22.90 -51.96
N ALA A 14 -17.03 -24.09 -52.32
CA ALA A 14 -16.58 -25.07 -51.33
C ALA A 14 -15.37 -24.57 -50.50
N GLU A 15 -14.40 -23.91 -51.15
CA GLU A 15 -13.25 -23.34 -50.46
C GLU A 15 -13.68 -22.16 -49.55
N ASN A 16 -14.61 -21.30 -49.99
CA ASN A 16 -15.14 -20.24 -49.16
C ASN A 16 -15.87 -20.77 -47.92
N GLU A 17 -16.68 -21.83 -48.06
CA GLU A 17 -17.32 -22.48 -46.93
C GLU A 17 -16.31 -23.17 -45.98
N ARG A 18 -15.25 -23.74 -46.50
CA ARG A 18 -14.15 -24.27 -45.69
C ARG A 18 -13.42 -23.19 -44.91
N LEU A 19 -13.07 -22.06 -45.55
CA LEU A 19 -12.43 -20.91 -44.91
C LEU A 19 -13.32 -20.27 -43.84
N LYS A 20 -14.63 -20.17 -44.09
CA LYS A 20 -15.61 -19.67 -43.08
C LYS A 20 -15.64 -20.59 -41.86
N ARG A 21 -15.63 -21.91 -42.00
CA ARG A 21 -15.58 -22.85 -40.89
C ARG A 21 -14.29 -22.73 -40.07
N ILE A 22 -13.14 -22.62 -40.76
CA ILE A 22 -11.85 -22.42 -40.08
C ILE A 22 -11.85 -21.10 -39.30
N ALA A 23 -12.37 -20.02 -39.88
CA ALA A 23 -12.47 -18.71 -39.22
C ALA A 23 -13.42 -18.76 -38.02
N ALA A 24 -14.55 -19.46 -38.14
CA ALA A 24 -15.50 -19.63 -37.03
C ALA A 24 -14.90 -20.42 -35.86
N ASP A 25 -14.23 -21.55 -36.13
CA ASP A 25 -13.56 -22.37 -35.11
C ASP A 25 -12.41 -21.59 -34.42
N ALA A 26 -11.62 -20.87 -35.19
CA ALA A 26 -10.56 -20.02 -34.63
C ALA A 26 -11.10 -18.90 -33.73
N ARG A 27 -12.23 -18.30 -34.15
CA ARG A 27 -12.91 -17.27 -33.35
C ARG A 27 -13.48 -17.84 -32.06
N GLU A 28 -14.14 -18.99 -32.11
CA GLU A 28 -14.67 -19.68 -30.92
C GLU A 28 -13.57 -19.99 -29.89
N LYS A 29 -12.44 -20.52 -30.37
CA LYS A 29 -11.26 -20.80 -29.53
C LYS A 29 -10.68 -19.55 -28.92
N LEU A 30 -10.60 -18.46 -29.67
CA LEU A 30 -10.13 -17.17 -29.18
C LEU A 30 -11.07 -16.59 -28.14
N ASP A 31 -12.38 -16.62 -28.41
CA ASP A 31 -13.39 -16.12 -27.48
C ASP A 31 -13.36 -16.92 -26.16
N ALA A 32 -13.26 -18.24 -26.23
CA ALA A 32 -13.13 -19.10 -25.05
C ALA A 32 -11.84 -18.80 -24.24
N ALA A 33 -10.71 -18.59 -24.93
CA ALA A 33 -9.46 -18.23 -24.26
C ALA A 33 -9.54 -16.85 -23.58
N MET A 34 -10.11 -15.85 -24.24
CA MET A 34 -10.30 -14.51 -23.68
C MET A 34 -11.26 -14.53 -22.47
N ASP A 35 -12.32 -15.33 -22.55
CA ASP A 35 -13.30 -15.43 -21.45
C ASP A 35 -12.72 -16.16 -20.24
N GLY A 36 -11.91 -17.18 -20.45
CA GLY A 36 -11.27 -17.92 -19.37
C GLY A 36 -10.18 -17.13 -18.63
N THR A 37 -9.50 -16.20 -19.31
CA THR A 37 -8.38 -15.44 -18.75
C THR A 37 -8.75 -14.05 -18.23
N GLY A 38 -9.97 -13.58 -18.46
CA GLY A 38 -10.36 -12.21 -18.08
C GLY A 38 -9.79 -11.10 -18.98
N LEU A 39 -9.11 -11.47 -20.06
CA LEU A 39 -8.51 -10.53 -21.00
C LEU A 39 -9.58 -9.73 -21.75
N CYS A 40 -9.37 -8.42 -21.85
CA CYS A 40 -10.04 -7.57 -22.82
C CYS A 40 -9.04 -7.28 -23.96
N VAL A 41 -9.36 -7.69 -25.19
CA VAL A 41 -8.51 -7.42 -26.35
C VAL A 41 -9.06 -6.22 -27.09
N TRP A 42 -8.16 -5.27 -27.36
CA TRP A 42 -8.51 -4.04 -28.05
C TRP A 42 -7.61 -3.82 -29.29
N GLN A 43 -8.13 -3.05 -30.23
CA GLN A 43 -7.41 -2.56 -31.41
C GLN A 43 -7.73 -1.10 -31.64
N LEU A 44 -6.72 -0.29 -31.81
CA LEU A 44 -6.84 1.12 -32.15
C LEU A 44 -6.36 1.38 -33.59
N ASP A 45 -7.19 2.01 -34.40
CA ASP A 45 -6.80 2.62 -35.65
C ASP A 45 -6.30 4.03 -35.38
N ILE A 46 -5.05 4.30 -35.69
CA ILE A 46 -4.37 5.56 -35.29
C ILE A 46 -4.96 6.76 -36.05
N ALA A 47 -5.25 6.59 -37.34
CA ALA A 47 -5.71 7.69 -38.20
C ALA A 47 -7.12 8.18 -37.81
N SER A 48 -8.02 7.26 -37.47
CA SER A 48 -9.41 7.60 -37.16
C SER A 48 -9.69 7.71 -35.65
N GLY A 49 -8.75 7.27 -34.80
CA GLY A 49 -8.98 7.16 -33.35
C GLY A 49 -10.01 6.08 -32.97
N LYS A 50 -10.43 5.25 -33.94
CA LYS A 50 -11.43 4.21 -33.71
C LYS A 50 -10.86 3.06 -32.89
N LEU A 51 -11.48 2.79 -31.75
CA LEU A 51 -11.15 1.67 -30.87
C LEU A 51 -12.15 0.52 -31.12
N ILE A 52 -11.64 -0.66 -31.39
CA ILE A 52 -12.41 -1.90 -31.54
C ILE A 52 -12.10 -2.79 -30.33
N ILE A 53 -13.14 -3.14 -29.58
CA ILE A 53 -13.05 -4.08 -28.49
C ILE A 53 -13.55 -5.43 -28.96
N PHE A 54 -12.69 -6.46 -28.93
CA PHE A 54 -13.02 -7.79 -29.46
C PHE A 54 -13.97 -8.59 -28.55
N ASN A 55 -13.92 -8.33 -27.23
CA ASN A 55 -14.87 -8.89 -26.30
C ASN A 55 -15.52 -7.79 -25.46
N ARG A 56 -16.70 -8.08 -24.87
CA ARG A 56 -17.53 -7.09 -24.17
C ARG A 56 -17.00 -6.69 -22.80
N ARG A 57 -15.80 -7.11 -22.40
CA ARG A 57 -15.29 -6.97 -21.03
C ARG A 57 -14.86 -5.56 -20.68
N TRP A 58 -14.36 -4.76 -21.63
CA TRP A 58 -13.88 -3.41 -21.33
C TRP A 58 -14.95 -2.51 -20.71
N GLY A 59 -16.13 -2.43 -21.32
CA GLY A 59 -17.24 -1.66 -20.76
C GLY A 59 -17.73 -2.23 -19.43
N SER A 60 -17.87 -3.55 -19.33
CA SER A 60 -18.34 -4.20 -18.09
C SER A 60 -17.34 -4.04 -16.92
N MET A 61 -16.06 -4.04 -17.18
CA MET A 61 -14.99 -3.74 -16.19
C MET A 61 -15.16 -2.34 -15.59
N LEU A 62 -15.61 -1.37 -16.39
CA LEU A 62 -15.90 -0.02 -15.95
C LEU A 62 -17.36 0.20 -15.52
N GLY A 63 -18.17 -0.86 -15.44
CA GLY A 63 -19.56 -0.81 -14.97
C GLY A 63 -20.58 -0.34 -16.01
N PHE A 64 -20.22 -0.33 -17.31
CA PHE A 64 -21.11 0.02 -18.40
C PHE A 64 -21.82 -1.21 -18.99
N GLN A 65 -23.09 -1.04 -19.36
CA GLN A 65 -23.83 -2.04 -20.11
C GLN A 65 -23.37 -2.07 -21.59
N PRO A 66 -23.54 -3.20 -22.28
CA PRO A 66 -23.28 -3.26 -23.71
C PRO A 66 -24.00 -2.12 -24.46
N LYS A 67 -23.28 -1.34 -25.29
CA LYS A 67 -23.75 -0.17 -26.05
C LYS A 67 -23.90 1.14 -25.25
N GLU A 68 -23.67 1.16 -23.95
CA GLU A 68 -23.66 2.44 -23.20
C GLU A 68 -22.35 3.21 -23.41
N LEU A 69 -21.26 2.51 -23.69
CA LEU A 69 -19.94 3.10 -23.90
C LEU A 69 -19.53 2.93 -25.36
N GLU A 70 -19.30 4.04 -26.05
CA GLU A 70 -18.74 4.03 -27.38
C GLU A 70 -17.21 3.92 -27.29
N ALA A 71 -16.65 2.84 -27.82
CA ALA A 71 -15.21 2.58 -27.74
C ALA A 71 -14.46 3.46 -28.76
N ASN A 72 -13.81 4.50 -28.24
CA ASN A 72 -12.86 5.33 -29.00
C ASN A 72 -11.73 5.80 -28.09
N PHE A 73 -10.66 6.32 -28.68
CA PHE A 73 -9.46 6.72 -27.95
C PHE A 73 -9.72 7.86 -26.95
N GLU A 74 -10.58 8.82 -27.31
CA GLU A 74 -10.91 9.95 -26.43
C GLU A 74 -11.69 9.47 -25.19
N VAL A 75 -12.67 8.59 -25.38
CA VAL A 75 -13.44 7.99 -24.27
C VAL A 75 -12.51 7.20 -23.35
N TRP A 76 -11.54 6.44 -23.90
CA TRP A 76 -10.55 5.77 -23.07
C TRP A 76 -9.73 6.75 -22.23
N LYS A 77 -9.26 7.87 -22.83
CA LYS A 77 -8.52 8.91 -22.09
C LYS A 77 -9.34 9.58 -20.99
N GLU A 78 -10.63 9.80 -21.23
CA GLU A 78 -11.52 10.39 -20.22
C GLU A 78 -11.68 9.55 -18.98
N HIS A 79 -11.63 8.22 -19.14
CA HIS A 79 -11.74 7.27 -18.03
C HIS A 79 -10.42 6.99 -17.31
N LEU A 80 -9.27 7.50 -17.79
CA LEU A 80 -8.02 7.44 -17.05
C LEU A 80 -8.10 8.25 -15.76
N HIS A 81 -7.59 7.72 -14.67
CA HIS A 81 -7.48 8.48 -13.42
C HIS A 81 -6.67 9.78 -13.65
N PRO A 82 -7.10 10.95 -13.14
CA PRO A 82 -6.43 12.22 -13.42
C PRO A 82 -4.93 12.22 -13.12
N GLU A 83 -4.51 11.59 -12.03
CA GLU A 83 -3.09 11.51 -11.63
C GLU A 83 -2.25 10.60 -12.54
N ASP A 84 -2.85 9.59 -13.18
CA ASP A 84 -2.12 8.63 -14.02
C ASP A 84 -2.11 9.03 -15.49
N ARG A 85 -3.00 9.96 -15.90
CA ARG A 85 -3.28 10.30 -17.29
C ARG A 85 -2.03 10.72 -18.07
N GLU A 86 -1.22 11.59 -17.52
CA GLU A 86 -0.03 12.11 -18.18
C GLU A 86 1.00 11.02 -18.44
N GLU A 87 1.29 10.19 -17.42
CA GLU A 87 2.26 9.08 -17.52
C GLU A 87 1.80 8.04 -18.53
N VAL A 88 0.51 7.66 -18.49
CA VAL A 88 -0.07 6.66 -19.40
C VAL A 88 0.00 7.13 -20.85
N LEU A 89 -0.38 8.38 -21.13
CA LEU A 89 -0.33 8.94 -22.47
C LEU A 89 1.10 9.09 -22.99
N ASN A 90 2.03 9.54 -22.15
CA ASN A 90 3.44 9.64 -22.54
C ASN A 90 4.02 8.28 -22.89
N ASN A 91 3.75 7.24 -22.10
CA ASN A 91 4.18 5.87 -22.38
C ASN A 91 3.59 5.36 -23.72
N PHE A 92 2.32 5.63 -23.98
CA PHE A 92 1.65 5.27 -25.23
C PHE A 92 2.29 5.95 -26.45
N TYR A 93 2.50 7.28 -26.37
CA TYR A 93 3.11 8.04 -27.46
C TYR A 93 4.59 7.68 -27.68
N ASP A 94 5.33 7.37 -26.63
CA ASP A 94 6.71 6.90 -26.74
C ASP A 94 6.79 5.57 -27.50
N HIS A 95 5.82 4.68 -27.27
CA HIS A 95 5.72 3.45 -28.04
C HIS A 95 5.38 3.73 -29.52
N LEU A 96 4.44 4.63 -29.83
CA LEU A 96 4.12 4.98 -31.22
C LEU A 96 5.31 5.59 -31.97
N GLN A 97 6.20 6.28 -31.25
CA GLN A 97 7.42 6.90 -31.81
C GLN A 97 8.60 5.90 -31.88
N GLY A 98 8.39 4.64 -31.52
CA GLY A 98 9.42 3.61 -31.55
C GLY A 98 10.47 3.70 -30.43
N ARG A 99 10.26 4.53 -29.40
CA ARG A 99 11.16 4.63 -28.25
C ARG A 99 11.09 3.40 -27.36
N ASN A 100 9.93 2.74 -27.28
CA ASN A 100 9.67 1.53 -26.53
C ASN A 100 9.17 0.42 -27.45
N HIS A 101 9.65 -0.82 -27.25
CA HIS A 101 9.19 -1.99 -28.02
C HIS A 101 7.73 -2.36 -27.78
N PHE A 102 7.23 -2.10 -26.58
CA PHE A 102 5.86 -2.33 -26.17
C PHE A 102 5.34 -1.09 -25.41
N TYR A 103 4.06 -0.83 -25.56
CA TYR A 103 3.30 -0.06 -24.59
C TYR A 103 2.94 -1.00 -23.46
N GLU A 104 3.35 -0.68 -22.23
CA GLU A 104 3.02 -1.47 -21.04
C GLU A 104 2.96 -0.56 -19.83
N VAL A 105 1.80 -0.54 -19.17
CA VAL A 105 1.56 0.32 -18.01
C VAL A 105 0.49 -0.28 -17.11
N GLN A 106 0.66 -0.11 -15.80
CA GLN A 106 -0.40 -0.32 -14.81
C GLN A 106 -0.95 1.04 -14.43
N HIS A 107 -2.27 1.21 -14.54
CA HIS A 107 -2.89 2.48 -14.25
C HIS A 107 -4.30 2.29 -13.69
N ARG A 108 -4.82 3.36 -13.13
CA ARG A 108 -6.19 3.42 -12.62
C ARG A 108 -7.13 3.94 -13.70
N MET A 109 -8.28 3.31 -13.83
CA MET A 109 -9.41 3.80 -14.62
C MET A 109 -10.59 4.10 -13.71
N LEU A 110 -11.39 5.10 -14.09
CA LEU A 110 -12.61 5.47 -13.37
C LEU A 110 -13.82 4.79 -14.02
N SER A 111 -14.55 4.03 -13.22
CA SER A 111 -15.81 3.42 -13.64
C SER A 111 -16.91 4.48 -13.81
N LYS A 112 -18.07 4.09 -14.37
CA LYS A 112 -19.29 4.91 -14.49
C LYS A 112 -19.72 5.57 -13.16
N THR A 113 -19.42 4.94 -12.02
CA THR A 113 -19.76 5.43 -10.68
C THR A 113 -18.62 6.15 -9.98
N GLY A 114 -17.49 6.36 -10.66
CA GLY A 114 -16.28 6.94 -10.07
C GLY A 114 -15.45 5.94 -9.26
N LYS A 115 -15.82 4.65 -9.22
CA LYS A 115 -15.00 3.62 -8.57
C LYS A 115 -13.72 3.40 -9.37
N VAL A 116 -12.59 3.29 -8.68
CA VAL A 116 -11.29 2.98 -9.27
C VAL A 116 -11.22 1.50 -9.64
N THR A 117 -10.79 1.25 -10.88
CA THR A 117 -10.43 -0.08 -11.40
C THR A 117 -8.97 -0.05 -11.82
N TRP A 118 -8.15 -0.95 -11.29
CA TRP A 118 -6.77 -1.09 -11.69
C TRP A 118 -6.66 -1.93 -12.96
N VAL A 119 -5.93 -1.44 -13.94
CA VAL A 119 -5.78 -2.08 -15.25
C VAL A 119 -4.30 -2.26 -15.57
N GLN A 120 -3.93 -3.49 -15.97
CA GLN A 120 -2.70 -3.74 -16.70
C GLN A 120 -3.02 -3.58 -18.18
N ASP A 121 -2.45 -2.57 -18.81
CA ASP A 121 -2.59 -2.33 -20.24
C ASP A 121 -1.27 -2.65 -20.96
N ARG A 122 -1.37 -3.44 -22.01
CA ARG A 122 -0.21 -3.82 -22.82
C ARG A 122 -0.59 -3.87 -24.28
N GLY A 123 0.22 -3.23 -25.16
CA GLY A 123 -0.03 -3.19 -26.57
C GLY A 123 1.23 -3.07 -27.41
N ARG A 124 1.04 -3.24 -28.71
CA ARG A 124 2.10 -2.99 -29.70
C ARG A 124 1.51 -2.54 -31.02
N VAL A 125 2.29 -1.79 -31.78
CA VAL A 125 1.98 -1.53 -33.21
C VAL A 125 2.07 -2.82 -33.98
N VAL A 126 1.00 -3.16 -34.68
CA VAL A 126 0.87 -4.40 -35.49
C VAL A 126 0.88 -4.11 -36.99
N GLU A 127 0.75 -2.84 -37.38
CA GLU A 127 0.73 -2.43 -38.77
C GLU A 127 1.37 -1.04 -38.93
N TRP A 128 2.22 -0.90 -39.96
CA TRP A 128 2.95 0.32 -40.30
C TRP A 128 2.70 0.66 -41.77
N ASN A 129 2.72 1.93 -42.12
CA ASN A 129 2.71 2.34 -43.52
C ASN A 129 4.13 2.24 -44.14
N ASP A 130 4.22 2.50 -45.45
CA ASP A 130 5.50 2.47 -46.17
C ASP A 130 6.50 3.55 -45.72
N GLN A 131 6.05 4.53 -44.97
CA GLN A 131 6.87 5.63 -44.38
C GLN A 131 7.35 5.32 -42.98
N GLY A 132 6.97 4.16 -42.41
CA GLY A 132 7.32 3.75 -41.05
C GLY A 132 6.46 4.40 -39.96
N GLU A 133 5.28 4.94 -40.32
CA GLU A 133 4.33 5.49 -39.35
C GLU A 133 3.35 4.40 -38.90
N PRO A 134 2.97 4.40 -37.61
CA PRO A 134 2.06 3.39 -37.06
C PRO A 134 0.63 3.61 -37.58
N LEU A 135 0.02 2.55 -38.10
CA LEU A 135 -1.36 2.55 -38.57
C LEU A 135 -2.31 1.93 -37.55
N ARG A 136 -1.89 0.84 -36.93
CA ARG A 136 -2.75 0.07 -36.03
C ARG A 136 -1.99 -0.47 -34.83
N VAL A 137 -2.56 -0.30 -33.66
CA VAL A 137 -2.09 -0.84 -32.40
C VAL A 137 -3.07 -1.89 -31.92
N MET A 138 -2.56 -3.01 -31.40
CA MET A 138 -3.38 -4.01 -30.70
C MET A 138 -2.82 -4.24 -29.31
N GLY A 139 -3.72 -4.52 -28.37
CA GLY A 139 -3.32 -4.77 -27.01
C GLY A 139 -4.39 -5.48 -26.18
N THR A 140 -4.08 -5.58 -24.89
CA THR A 140 -4.92 -6.22 -23.89
C THR A 140 -5.05 -5.36 -22.65
N HIS A 141 -6.26 -5.32 -22.08
CA HIS A 141 -6.51 -4.86 -20.73
C HIS A 141 -6.81 -6.06 -19.83
N ILE A 142 -6.22 -6.07 -18.65
CA ILE A 142 -6.50 -7.03 -17.58
C ILE A 142 -6.94 -6.23 -16.37
N ASP A 143 -8.09 -6.59 -15.78
CA ASP A 143 -8.52 -6.05 -14.49
C ASP A 143 -7.67 -6.68 -13.37
N MET A 144 -6.88 -5.86 -12.72
CA MET A 144 -6.00 -6.22 -11.60
C MET A 144 -6.51 -5.69 -10.26
N THR A 145 -7.76 -5.25 -10.20
CA THR A 145 -8.29 -4.60 -8.99
C THR A 145 -8.22 -5.53 -7.79
N GLN A 146 -8.59 -6.80 -7.98
CA GLN A 146 -8.58 -7.79 -6.91
C GLN A 146 -7.14 -8.09 -6.43
N GLU A 147 -6.19 -8.24 -7.35
CA GLU A 147 -4.77 -8.45 -7.05
C GLU A 147 -4.21 -7.26 -6.28
N LYS A 148 -4.51 -6.03 -6.70
CA LYS A 148 -4.08 -4.82 -6.01
C LYS A 148 -4.72 -4.66 -4.63
N GLU A 149 -5.99 -5.00 -4.48
CA GLU A 149 -6.67 -5.04 -3.18
C GLU A 149 -6.01 -6.05 -2.22
N TYR A 150 -5.67 -7.24 -2.72
CA TYR A 150 -4.94 -8.24 -1.94
C TYR A 150 -3.51 -7.79 -1.58
N GLU A 151 -2.76 -7.23 -2.52
CA GLU A 151 -1.43 -6.68 -2.28
C GLU A 151 -1.45 -5.61 -1.18
N LEU A 152 -2.40 -4.67 -1.26
CA LEU A 152 -2.60 -3.63 -0.25
C LEU A 152 -3.03 -4.20 1.10
N ALA A 153 -3.92 -5.20 1.11
CA ALA A 153 -4.34 -5.86 2.34
C ALA A 153 -3.19 -6.62 3.00
N LEU A 154 -2.40 -7.36 2.21
CA LEU A 154 -1.20 -8.04 2.70
C LEU A 154 -0.16 -7.05 3.24
N SER A 155 0.06 -5.95 2.53
CA SER A 155 0.97 -4.89 2.98
C SER A 155 0.50 -4.28 4.30
N ARG A 156 -0.81 -4.03 4.45
CA ARG A 156 -1.38 -3.54 5.72
C ARG A 156 -1.17 -4.54 6.85
N LEU A 157 -1.48 -5.81 6.63
CA LEU A 157 -1.27 -6.88 7.64
C LEU A 157 0.20 -7.05 8.01
N ALA A 158 1.10 -6.88 7.04
CA ALA A 158 2.54 -6.97 7.28
C ALA A 158 3.11 -5.80 8.11
N HIS A 159 2.49 -4.60 8.05
CA HIS A 159 3.09 -3.37 8.59
C HIS A 159 2.20 -2.63 9.61
N LYS A 160 0.92 -2.98 9.72
CA LYS A 160 -0.04 -2.26 10.57
C LYS A 160 -0.66 -3.18 11.62
N ASP A 161 -0.97 -2.61 12.78
CA ASP A 161 -1.86 -3.23 13.77
C ASP A 161 -3.31 -3.17 13.25
N PRO A 162 -4.03 -4.30 13.17
CA PRO A 162 -5.35 -4.34 12.53
C PRO A 162 -6.44 -3.59 13.31
N LEU A 163 -6.26 -3.38 14.62
CA LEU A 163 -7.24 -2.68 15.45
C LEU A 163 -7.06 -1.17 15.38
N THR A 164 -5.84 -0.69 15.52
CA THR A 164 -5.53 0.74 15.68
C THR A 164 -5.04 1.42 14.40
N GLY A 165 -4.58 0.64 13.41
CA GLY A 165 -3.98 1.17 12.18
C GLY A 165 -2.57 1.75 12.38
N LEU A 166 -2.03 1.73 13.58
CA LEU A 166 -0.64 2.10 13.87
C LEU A 166 0.35 1.13 13.23
N LEU A 167 1.64 1.45 13.27
CA LEU A 167 2.66 0.48 12.91
C LEU A 167 2.61 -0.73 13.86
N ASN A 168 2.80 -1.93 13.31
CA ASN A 168 2.99 -3.12 14.11
C ASN A 168 4.48 -3.28 14.49
N ARG A 169 4.82 -4.34 15.25
CA ARG A 169 6.20 -4.64 15.69
C ARG A 169 7.19 -4.74 14.52
N ALA A 170 6.80 -5.36 13.40
CA ALA A 170 7.69 -5.53 12.25
C ALA A 170 8.02 -4.19 11.58
N ALA A 171 7.01 -3.36 11.35
CA ALA A 171 7.20 -2.03 10.78
C ALA A 171 7.94 -1.07 11.73
N LEU A 172 7.71 -1.17 13.04
CA LEU A 172 8.46 -0.43 14.04
C LEU A 172 9.96 -0.75 13.98
N THR A 173 10.32 -2.04 13.87
CA THR A 173 11.74 -2.47 13.75
C THR A 173 12.38 -1.88 12.50
N SER A 174 11.67 -1.86 11.38
CA SER A 174 12.16 -1.25 10.14
C SER A 174 12.33 0.27 10.28
N ALA A 175 11.35 0.96 10.86
CA ALA A 175 11.41 2.40 11.13
C ALA A 175 12.56 2.76 12.08
N PHE A 176 12.77 1.97 13.14
CA PHE A 176 13.89 2.14 14.06
C PHE A 176 15.24 2.06 13.33
N THR A 177 15.43 1.04 12.49
CA THR A 177 16.67 0.85 11.74
C THR A 177 16.93 2.01 10.78
N GLN A 178 15.91 2.50 10.10
CA GLN A 178 16.01 3.65 9.20
C GLN A 178 16.37 4.93 9.96
N LEU A 179 15.57 5.28 10.96
CA LEU A 179 15.76 6.53 11.72
C LEU A 179 17.12 6.57 12.46
N GLN A 180 17.60 5.42 12.95
CA GLN A 180 18.90 5.34 13.60
C GLN A 180 20.06 5.68 12.63
N GLN A 181 19.89 5.47 11.31
CA GLN A 181 20.90 5.88 10.31
C GLN A 181 20.86 7.39 10.05
N GLU A 182 19.74 8.05 10.32
CA GLU A 182 19.54 9.48 10.12
C GLU A 182 20.04 10.31 11.32
N GLY A 183 20.13 9.69 12.51
CA GLY A 183 20.61 10.39 13.70
C GLY A 183 20.29 9.70 15.03
N GLU A 184 20.40 10.46 16.09
CA GLU A 184 20.04 10.01 17.43
C GLU A 184 18.52 10.00 17.61
N LEU A 185 18.02 8.97 18.30
CA LEU A 185 16.59 8.78 18.55
C LEU A 185 16.31 8.72 20.05
N THR A 186 15.04 8.90 20.38
CA THR A 186 14.48 8.51 21.68
C THR A 186 13.38 7.48 21.47
N LEU A 187 13.43 6.37 22.18
CA LEU A 187 12.39 5.36 22.21
C LEU A 187 11.61 5.46 23.52
N CYS A 188 10.28 5.54 23.43
CA CYS A 188 9.39 5.48 24.58
C CYS A 188 8.55 4.22 24.51
N PHE A 189 8.66 3.36 25.50
CA PHE A 189 7.79 2.19 25.67
C PHE A 189 6.62 2.58 26.60
N ILE A 190 5.41 2.29 26.19
CA ILE A 190 4.17 2.70 26.86
C ILE A 190 3.33 1.46 27.13
N ASP A 191 2.74 1.42 28.34
CA ASP A 191 1.73 0.44 28.71
C ASP A 191 0.58 1.15 29.41
N LEU A 192 -0.67 0.80 29.04
CA LEU A 192 -1.85 1.39 29.64
C LEU A 192 -2.15 0.73 31.00
N ASP A 193 -2.12 1.57 32.04
CA ASP A 193 -2.39 1.11 33.39
C ASP A 193 -3.85 0.68 33.56
N ASP A 194 -4.05 -0.47 34.17
CA ASP A 194 -5.37 -1.04 34.51
C ASP A 194 -6.26 -1.38 33.30
N PHE A 195 -5.72 -1.43 32.08
CA PHE A 195 -6.46 -1.80 30.86
C PHE A 195 -7.15 -3.16 30.99
N LYS A 196 -6.50 -4.13 31.64
CA LYS A 196 -7.12 -5.43 31.90
C LYS A 196 -8.40 -5.33 32.70
N GLN A 197 -8.46 -4.41 33.70
CA GLN A 197 -9.67 -4.19 34.50
C GLN A 197 -10.83 -3.65 33.64
N VAL A 198 -10.56 -2.81 32.65
CA VAL A 198 -11.55 -2.36 31.68
C VAL A 198 -12.12 -3.54 30.90
N ASN A 199 -11.26 -4.43 30.39
CA ASN A 199 -11.69 -5.66 29.70
C ASN A 199 -12.55 -6.56 30.60
N ASP A 200 -12.11 -6.77 31.82
CA ASP A 200 -12.78 -7.68 32.78
C ASP A 200 -14.14 -7.10 33.22
N THR A 201 -14.29 -5.76 33.28
CA THR A 201 -15.50 -5.08 33.76
C THR A 201 -16.49 -4.74 32.65
N LEU A 202 -15.99 -4.20 31.52
CA LEU A 202 -16.80 -3.67 30.43
C LEU A 202 -16.77 -4.55 29.15
N GLY A 203 -15.94 -5.60 29.17
CA GLY A 203 -15.79 -6.54 28.06
C GLY A 203 -14.76 -6.12 27.01
N HIS A 204 -14.27 -7.09 26.23
CA HIS A 204 -13.20 -6.87 25.24
C HIS A 204 -13.56 -5.86 24.14
N ARG A 205 -14.84 -5.75 23.76
CA ARG A 205 -15.25 -4.71 22.78
C ARG A 205 -15.05 -3.30 23.31
N ALA A 206 -15.27 -3.09 24.60
CA ALA A 206 -15.01 -1.81 25.26
C ALA A 206 -13.50 -1.52 25.30
N GLY A 207 -12.68 -2.52 25.62
CA GLY A 207 -11.22 -2.40 25.55
C GLY A 207 -10.71 -2.08 24.15
N ASP A 208 -11.21 -2.77 23.13
CA ASP A 208 -10.86 -2.48 21.73
C ASP A 208 -11.20 -1.01 21.35
N ARG A 209 -12.39 -0.55 21.75
CA ARG A 209 -12.83 0.84 21.51
C ARG A 209 -11.95 1.85 22.23
N LEU A 210 -11.57 1.55 23.49
CA LEU A 210 -10.64 2.37 24.27
C LEU A 210 -9.30 2.49 23.56
N LEU A 211 -8.72 1.38 23.08
CA LEU A 211 -7.44 1.38 22.36
C LEU A 211 -7.49 2.24 21.08
N VAL A 212 -8.60 2.22 20.34
CA VAL A 212 -8.79 3.08 19.18
C VAL A 212 -8.85 4.55 19.58
N GLN A 213 -9.66 4.90 20.58
CA GLN A 213 -9.75 6.29 21.07
C GLN A 213 -8.42 6.78 21.67
N PHE A 214 -7.71 5.91 22.40
CA PHE A 214 -6.37 6.24 22.89
C PHE A 214 -5.41 6.55 21.74
N THR A 215 -5.44 5.73 20.70
CA THR A 215 -4.63 5.97 19.49
C THR A 215 -4.93 7.34 18.86
N GLU A 216 -6.20 7.69 18.73
CA GLU A 216 -6.63 9.00 18.20
C GLU A 216 -6.11 10.16 19.05
N ARG A 217 -6.21 10.07 20.39
CA ARG A 217 -5.67 11.07 21.31
C ARG A 217 -4.14 11.18 21.21
N LEU A 218 -3.45 10.03 21.19
CA LEU A 218 -1.99 9.99 21.10
C LEU A 218 -1.49 10.61 19.79
N GLN A 219 -2.18 10.36 18.67
CA GLN A 219 -1.86 10.96 17.36
C GLN A 219 -2.10 12.47 17.33
N GLN A 220 -3.04 13.00 18.10
CA GLN A 220 -3.28 14.45 18.20
C GLN A 220 -2.17 15.17 18.96
N GLU A 221 -1.57 14.52 19.96
CA GLU A 221 -0.47 15.10 20.74
C GLU A 221 0.90 14.96 20.03
N CYS A 222 1.08 13.93 19.22
CA CYS A 222 2.35 13.67 18.58
C CYS A 222 2.50 14.41 17.25
N PRO A 223 3.62 15.14 17.04
CA PRO A 223 3.98 15.68 15.72
C PRO A 223 4.10 14.59 14.66
N SER A 224 3.93 14.94 13.39
CA SER A 224 3.90 14.01 12.26
C SER A 224 5.22 13.22 12.05
N GLU A 225 6.33 13.75 12.53
CA GLU A 225 7.65 13.10 12.49
C GLU A 225 7.83 12.01 13.55
N VAL A 226 6.97 11.94 14.57
CA VAL A 226 7.00 10.91 15.61
C VAL A 226 6.36 9.63 15.08
N VAL A 227 7.09 8.54 15.14
CA VAL A 227 6.56 7.23 14.77
C VAL A 227 5.83 6.62 15.97
N ILE A 228 4.60 6.20 15.74
CA ILE A 228 3.74 5.55 16.75
C ILE A 228 3.47 4.12 16.31
N ALA A 229 3.69 3.17 17.21
CA ALA A 229 3.44 1.75 16.98
C ALA A 229 2.68 1.11 18.14
N ARG A 230 1.93 0.04 17.84
CA ARG A 230 1.33 -0.85 18.84
C ARG A 230 1.93 -2.25 18.68
N LEU A 231 2.39 -2.81 19.80
CA LEU A 231 3.04 -4.12 19.79
C LEU A 231 2.05 -5.27 20.01
N GLY A 232 0.94 -4.98 20.67
CA GLY A 232 -0.14 -5.90 21.01
C GLY A 232 -0.72 -5.54 22.38
N GLY A 233 -1.93 -6.03 22.69
CA GLY A 233 -2.58 -5.69 23.96
C GLY A 233 -2.65 -4.20 24.21
N ASP A 234 -2.10 -3.75 25.31
CA ASP A 234 -2.01 -2.37 25.82
C ASP A 234 -0.61 -1.73 25.65
N GLU A 235 0.30 -2.38 24.90
CA GLU A 235 1.66 -1.94 24.69
C GLU A 235 1.82 -1.09 23.43
N PHE A 236 2.37 0.12 23.59
CA PHE A 236 2.67 1.06 22.51
C PHE A 236 4.12 1.53 22.56
N VAL A 237 4.61 2.03 21.43
CA VAL A 237 5.96 2.59 21.32
C VAL A 237 5.93 3.88 20.54
N LEU A 238 6.66 4.90 21.02
CA LEU A 238 7.00 6.10 20.26
C LEU A 238 8.47 6.05 19.87
N LEU A 239 8.78 6.40 18.62
CA LEU A 239 10.13 6.76 18.22
C LEU A 239 10.14 8.26 17.88
N LEU A 240 10.93 8.99 18.63
CA LEU A 240 11.12 10.42 18.43
C LEU A 240 12.44 10.62 17.66
N PRO A 241 12.42 11.27 16.47
CA PRO A 241 13.62 11.45 15.64
C PRO A 241 14.53 12.56 16.19
N TRP A 242 14.80 12.54 17.49
CA TRP A 242 15.72 13.42 18.20
C TRP A 242 16.20 12.77 19.50
N GLN A 243 17.29 13.30 20.04
CA GLN A 243 17.90 12.79 21.27
C GLN A 243 17.02 13.00 22.52
N ARG A 244 17.18 12.12 23.50
CA ARG A 244 16.43 12.11 24.76
C ARG A 244 16.49 13.44 25.52
N GLY A 245 17.59 14.17 25.44
CA GLY A 245 17.79 15.47 26.09
C GLY A 245 17.22 16.67 25.33
N ASP A 246 16.59 16.46 24.17
CA ASP A 246 15.91 17.53 23.43
C ASP A 246 14.81 18.18 24.26
N VAL A 247 14.71 19.48 24.18
CA VAL A 247 13.74 20.29 24.96
C VAL A 247 12.29 19.89 24.66
N ARG A 248 12.00 19.31 23.50
CA ARG A 248 10.67 18.84 23.07
C ARG A 248 10.26 17.52 23.73
N THR A 249 11.22 16.69 24.16
CA THR A 249 10.95 15.32 24.66
C THR A 249 10.02 15.34 25.86
N ARG A 250 10.40 16.00 26.94
CA ARG A 250 9.62 15.99 28.18
C ARG A 250 8.22 16.60 28.01
N PRO A 251 8.05 17.80 27.41
CA PRO A 251 6.71 18.37 27.21
C PRO A 251 5.80 17.48 26.35
N LEU A 252 6.33 16.84 25.30
CA LEU A 252 5.56 15.92 24.47
C LEU A 252 5.08 14.72 25.29
N LEU A 253 5.96 14.09 26.06
CA LEU A 253 5.58 12.91 26.85
C LEU A 253 4.59 13.27 27.98
N GLU A 254 4.72 14.45 28.59
CA GLU A 254 3.77 14.98 29.56
C GLU A 254 2.40 15.26 28.91
N ALA A 255 2.35 15.77 27.67
CA ALA A 255 1.12 15.94 26.90
C ALA A 255 0.46 14.58 26.59
N CYS A 256 1.25 13.59 26.16
CA CYS A 256 0.75 12.24 25.97
C CYS A 256 0.15 11.61 27.23
N ILE A 257 0.76 11.82 28.41
CA ILE A 257 0.18 11.37 29.69
C ILE A 257 -1.12 12.14 29.99
N SER A 258 -1.10 13.45 29.78
CA SER A 258 -2.23 14.32 30.08
C SER A 258 -3.46 14.07 29.20
N CYS A 259 -3.29 13.50 28.01
CA CYS A 259 -4.41 13.14 27.11
C CYS A 259 -5.34 12.06 27.72
N LEU A 260 -4.90 11.38 28.80
CA LEU A 260 -5.68 10.39 29.54
C LEU A 260 -6.47 10.99 30.73
N ASN A 261 -6.31 12.27 31.02
CA ASN A 261 -7.05 12.92 32.12
C ASN A 261 -8.57 12.97 31.86
N GLN A 262 -9.00 12.83 30.61
CA GLN A 262 -10.41 12.75 30.25
C GLN A 262 -10.85 11.29 30.13
N PRO A 263 -12.05 10.94 30.59
CA PRO A 263 -12.56 9.58 30.44
C PRO A 263 -12.67 9.16 28.98
N PHE A 264 -12.69 7.87 28.77
CA PHE A 264 -13.04 7.25 27.49
C PHE A 264 -14.54 6.96 27.49
N GLU A 265 -15.27 7.59 26.58
CA GLU A 265 -16.69 7.33 26.37
C GLU A 265 -16.89 6.05 25.57
N LEU A 266 -17.41 5.01 26.22
CA LEU A 266 -17.64 3.70 25.64
C LEU A 266 -19.14 3.39 25.65
N GLU A 267 -19.59 2.51 24.76
CA GLU A 267 -21.02 2.11 24.72
C GLU A 267 -21.52 1.52 26.04
N SER A 268 -20.63 0.90 26.82
CA SER A 268 -20.91 0.25 28.10
C SER A 268 -20.67 1.13 29.33
N GLY A 269 -20.30 2.41 29.16
CA GLY A 269 -20.01 3.37 30.22
C GLY A 269 -18.68 4.08 30.01
N GLU A 270 -18.28 4.87 30.97
CA GLU A 270 -17.01 5.59 30.98
C GLU A 270 -15.88 4.71 31.55
N ALA A 271 -14.68 4.84 31.01
CA ALA A 271 -13.49 4.20 31.53
C ALA A 271 -12.37 5.23 31.76
N TYR A 272 -11.60 5.03 32.83
CA TYR A 272 -10.41 5.80 33.16
C TYR A 272 -9.22 4.82 33.14
N VAL A 273 -8.16 5.19 32.45
CA VAL A 273 -6.89 4.46 32.43
C VAL A 273 -5.75 5.46 32.56
N GLY A 274 -4.65 5.02 33.19
CA GLY A 274 -3.38 5.73 33.17
C GLY A 274 -2.45 5.16 32.09
N MET A 275 -1.23 5.69 32.04
CA MET A 275 -0.14 5.06 31.30
C MET A 275 1.17 5.16 32.06
N SER A 276 1.96 4.11 31.96
CA SER A 276 3.33 4.06 32.44
C SER A 276 4.28 4.06 31.24
N MET A 277 5.30 4.93 31.27
CA MET A 277 6.26 5.07 30.18
C MET A 277 7.70 4.81 30.63
N GLY A 278 8.45 4.11 29.83
CA GLY A 278 9.90 4.02 29.93
C GLY A 278 10.57 4.66 28.73
N VAL A 279 11.57 5.51 28.96
CA VAL A 279 12.22 6.33 27.95
C VAL A 279 13.69 5.98 27.83
N GLU A 280 14.12 5.57 26.65
CA GLU A 280 15.50 5.16 26.36
C GLU A 280 16.12 6.02 25.26
N ALA A 281 17.38 6.41 25.45
CA ALA A 281 18.18 7.05 24.41
C ALA A 281 18.71 6.02 23.42
N VAL A 282 18.56 6.28 22.14
CA VAL A 282 19.09 5.41 21.08
C VAL A 282 20.27 6.10 20.43
N LEU A 283 21.43 5.49 20.59
CA LEU A 283 22.67 5.88 19.90
C LEU A 283 22.90 4.99 18.68
N GLY A 284 23.71 5.49 17.74
CA GLY A 284 24.04 4.72 16.54
C GLY A 284 24.58 3.33 16.85
N GLY A 285 24.08 2.31 16.15
CA GLY A 285 24.50 0.91 16.31
C GLY A 285 23.86 0.15 17.48
N HIS A 286 22.92 0.76 18.21
CA HIS A 286 22.17 0.03 19.22
C HIS A 286 21.23 -1.01 18.59
N ASP A 287 21.22 -2.23 19.15
CA ASP A 287 20.24 -3.25 18.76
C ASP A 287 18.85 -2.90 19.29
N PHE A 288 17.83 -3.06 18.44
CA PHE A 288 16.44 -2.76 18.75
C PHE A 288 15.94 -3.50 20.01
N SER A 289 16.25 -4.79 20.13
CA SER A 289 15.77 -5.61 21.25
C SER A 289 16.37 -5.13 22.57
N ASN A 290 17.63 -4.71 22.57
CA ASN A 290 18.29 -4.19 23.77
C ASN A 290 17.72 -2.82 24.18
N VAL A 291 17.44 -1.95 23.23
CA VAL A 291 16.79 -0.65 23.49
C VAL A 291 15.40 -0.85 24.07
N MET A 292 14.61 -1.72 23.48
CA MET A 292 13.29 -2.10 23.97
C MET A 292 13.31 -2.63 25.38
N ALA A 293 14.25 -3.53 25.69
CA ALA A 293 14.39 -4.11 27.03
C ALA A 293 14.74 -3.07 28.10
N ARG A 294 15.59 -2.06 27.76
CA ARG A 294 15.92 -0.98 28.69
C ARG A 294 14.74 -0.02 28.90
N ALA A 295 14.00 0.30 27.84
CA ALA A 295 12.79 1.12 27.96
C ALA A 295 11.72 0.38 28.76
N ASP A 296 11.48 -0.91 28.53
CA ASP A 296 10.57 -1.74 29.31
C ASP A 296 10.95 -1.78 30.80
N ALA A 297 12.22 -1.98 31.13
CA ALA A 297 12.71 -1.96 32.51
C ALA A 297 12.44 -0.59 33.20
N ALA A 298 12.60 0.52 32.48
CA ALA A 298 12.28 1.85 33.01
C ALA A 298 10.76 2.02 33.20
N MET A 299 9.93 1.58 32.28
CA MET A 299 8.48 1.57 32.39
C MET A 299 8.00 0.75 33.60
N TYR A 300 8.62 -0.42 33.80
CA TYR A 300 8.32 -1.28 34.94
C TYR A 300 8.62 -0.60 36.29
N GLN A 301 9.65 0.25 36.40
CA GLN A 301 9.90 1.08 37.58
C GLN A 301 8.74 2.05 37.85
N VAL A 302 8.18 2.68 36.82
CA VAL A 302 7.00 3.56 36.96
C VAL A 302 5.81 2.78 37.52
N LYS A 303 5.54 1.59 37.01
CA LYS A 303 4.46 0.72 37.48
C LYS A 303 4.60 0.38 38.97
N HIS A 304 5.82 0.12 39.43
CA HIS A 304 6.11 -0.14 40.84
C HIS A 304 6.06 1.11 41.74
N ALA A 305 6.33 2.28 41.19
CA ALA A 305 6.29 3.55 41.91
C ALA A 305 4.87 4.13 42.09
N GLY A 306 3.83 3.45 41.57
CA GLY A 306 2.43 3.86 41.71
C GLY A 306 1.73 4.16 40.40
N LYS A 307 2.32 3.83 39.25
CA LYS A 307 1.78 4.03 37.89
C LYS A 307 1.68 5.49 37.47
N GLY A 308 1.16 5.75 36.26
CA GLY A 308 0.76 7.07 35.80
C GLY A 308 1.91 8.08 35.66
N GLY A 309 2.98 7.70 34.96
CA GLY A 309 4.14 8.58 34.79
C GLY A 309 5.18 8.08 33.80
N MET A 310 6.36 8.67 33.83
CA MET A 310 7.48 8.27 32.98
C MET A 310 8.78 8.12 33.80
N ALA A 311 9.61 7.19 33.38
CA ALA A 311 11.00 7.06 33.85
C ALA A 311 11.96 7.01 32.68
N PHE A 312 13.10 7.64 32.85
CA PHE A 312 14.20 7.57 31.91
C PHE A 312 15.14 6.45 32.35
N SER A 313 15.50 5.55 31.41
CA SER A 313 16.48 4.51 31.69
C SER A 313 17.80 5.11 32.20
N GLU A 314 18.41 4.49 33.15
CA GLU A 314 19.75 4.86 33.59
C GLU A 314 20.73 4.54 32.46
N GLN A 315 21.55 5.52 32.05
CA GLN A 315 22.63 5.24 31.09
C GLN A 315 23.59 4.26 31.74
N PRO A 316 24.01 3.19 31.03
CA PRO A 316 25.16 2.43 31.49
C PRO A 316 26.34 3.42 31.57
N VAL A 317 26.91 3.59 32.74
CA VAL A 317 28.17 4.32 32.92
C VAL A 317 29.17 3.56 32.05
N ILE A 318 29.54 4.13 30.91
CA ILE A 318 30.69 3.65 30.14
C ILE A 318 31.90 4.05 31.00
N GLU A 319 32.33 3.19 31.89
CA GLU A 319 33.67 3.28 32.45
C GLU A 319 34.63 3.18 31.26
N GLN A 320 35.12 4.34 30.81
CA GLN A 320 36.28 4.39 29.96
C GLN A 320 37.40 3.72 30.77
N LEU A 321 37.71 2.46 30.45
CA LEU A 321 38.97 1.84 30.81
C LEU A 321 40.07 2.69 30.13
N VAL A 322 40.58 3.63 30.88
CA VAL A 322 41.84 4.29 30.58
C VAL A 322 42.90 3.20 30.71
N ILE A 323 43.28 2.61 29.58
CA ILE A 323 44.49 1.80 29.50
C ILE A 323 45.64 2.80 29.68
N GLU A 324 46.09 2.97 30.91
CA GLU A 324 47.38 3.59 31.20
C GLU A 324 48.44 2.77 30.49
N ALA A 325 48.92 3.34 29.37
CA ALA A 325 50.14 2.86 28.73
C ALA A 325 51.28 3.00 29.74
N SER A 326 51.75 1.89 30.27
CA SER A 326 52.97 1.83 31.10
C SER A 326 54.14 2.48 30.32
N PRO A 327 54.82 3.47 30.89
CA PRO A 327 56.08 3.97 30.30
C PRO A 327 57.21 3.05 30.70
N GLY A 328 57.94 2.51 29.73
CA GLY A 328 59.32 2.11 30.00
C GLY A 328 59.63 0.62 29.94
N ALA A 329 60.22 0.21 28.83
CA ALA A 329 61.38 -0.66 28.84
C ALA A 329 62.28 -0.24 27.66
N SER A 330 63.26 0.59 27.98
CA SER A 330 64.51 0.66 27.22
C SER A 330 65.23 -0.66 27.37
N PHE A 331 65.60 -1.29 26.22
CA PHE A 331 66.91 -1.90 25.95
C PHE A 331 66.99 -2.25 24.47
#